data_fccb795ae6c4d894adea5b9afddc08f7
#
_entry.id   fccb795ae6c4d894adea5b9afddc08f7
#
_cell.length_a   1.000
_cell.length_b   1.000
_cell.length_c   1.000
_cell.angle_alpha   90.00
_cell.angle_beta   90.00
_cell.angle_gamma   90.00
#
_symmetry.space_group_name_H-M   'P 1'
#
loop_
_entity.id
_entity.type
_entity.pdbx_description
1 polymer ?
#
loop_
_entity_poly.entity_id
_entity_poly.type
_entity_poly.pdbx_seq_one_letter_code
_entity_poly.pdbx_strand_id
1 'polypeptide(L)'
;MNSSLHLTKKGGSFRDQIEAAWVSQGSMLCLGLDPDPKRFPSSLAGKPHATLEFCQKIADATADLVCAFKPQFAYFASQGAETQLEELIAYLKTQYPNIPVILDAKRGDIGSTAEHYAMEAFERYGADAVTVNPYMGKDSVEPYLQHKGKGVIILCRTSNPGGSDLQNLNLANHEALFEKVAQLAKEWDQSGQIALVVGATYPQEIAKVRSIVGDMPLLIPGIGVQGGDIEATVQAGAITKRPGIGMMINSSRAILYASSGDDYVSAARGVALETRNALRTAQEKLK
;
A
#
# COMPACT_ATOMS: atom_id res chain seq x y z
N MET A 1 21.01 9.31 29.06
CA MET A 1 21.84 8.99 27.88
C MET A 1 20.99 9.25 26.65
N ASN A 2 21.33 10.32 25.93
CA ASN A 2 20.57 10.80 24.78
C ASN A 2 20.77 9.84 23.59
N SER A 3 19.75 9.08 23.22
CA SER A 3 19.70 8.48 21.88
C SER A 3 19.11 9.51 20.91
N SER A 4 19.99 10.18 20.19
CA SER A 4 19.67 11.06 19.08
C SER A 4 18.89 10.27 18.01
N LEU A 5 17.60 10.57 17.89
CA LEU A 5 16.78 10.22 16.75
C LEU A 5 17.46 10.78 15.50
N HIS A 6 18.07 9.92 14.70
CA HIS A 6 18.52 10.28 13.37
C HIS A 6 17.28 10.58 12.52
N LEU A 7 16.98 11.85 12.36
CA LEU A 7 16.09 12.36 11.29
C LEU A 7 16.66 11.85 9.97
N THR A 8 15.93 10.95 9.31
CA THR A 8 16.31 10.36 8.03
C THR A 8 16.50 11.47 7.00
N LYS A 9 17.71 11.54 6.45
CA LYS A 9 18.03 12.40 5.31
C LYS A 9 17.07 12.09 4.16
N LYS A 10 16.44 13.11 3.55
CA LYS A 10 15.80 13.00 2.23
C LYS A 10 16.83 12.38 1.27
N GLY A 11 16.64 11.11 0.86
CA GLY A 11 17.56 10.42 -0.04
C GLY A 11 17.71 8.90 0.19
N GLY A 12 16.98 8.29 1.13
CA GLY A 12 16.96 6.85 1.34
C GLY A 12 16.13 6.10 0.28
N SER A 13 16.27 4.77 0.22
CA SER A 13 15.42 3.90 -0.59
C SER A 13 13.95 3.97 -0.13
N PHE A 14 13.02 3.45 -0.95
CA PHE A 14 11.63 3.33 -0.50
C PHE A 14 11.50 2.47 0.77
N ARG A 15 12.33 1.43 0.90
CA ARG A 15 12.41 0.61 2.11
C ARG A 15 12.75 1.44 3.34
N ASP A 16 13.71 2.36 3.24
CA ASP A 16 14.08 3.24 4.35
C ASP A 16 12.93 4.18 4.72
N GLN A 17 12.21 4.70 3.73
CA GLN A 17 11.06 5.60 3.95
C GLN A 17 9.92 4.89 4.69
N ILE A 18 9.52 3.69 4.22
CA ILE A 18 8.42 2.95 4.86
C ILE A 18 8.84 2.40 6.23
N GLU A 19 10.11 2.03 6.41
CA GLU A 19 10.64 1.60 7.70
C GLU A 19 10.59 2.75 8.72
N ALA A 20 10.99 3.95 8.33
CA ALA A 20 10.87 5.14 9.15
C ALA A 20 9.41 5.43 9.53
N ALA A 21 8.46 5.25 8.61
CA ALA A 21 7.04 5.43 8.85
C ALA A 21 6.49 4.39 9.85
N TRP A 22 6.83 3.12 9.72
CA TRP A 22 6.43 2.09 10.70
C TRP A 22 6.90 2.42 12.11
N VAL A 23 8.15 2.85 12.25
CA VAL A 23 8.74 3.19 13.55
C VAL A 23 8.10 4.44 14.14
N SER A 24 7.97 5.51 13.36
CA SER A 24 7.45 6.79 13.85
C SER A 24 5.96 6.75 14.18
N GLN A 25 5.16 6.01 13.39
CA GLN A 25 3.72 5.88 13.59
C GLN A 25 3.35 4.73 14.54
N GLY A 26 4.28 3.80 14.79
CA GLY A 26 3.99 2.58 15.55
C GLY A 26 2.81 1.80 14.96
N SER A 27 2.70 1.78 13.62
CA SER A 27 1.53 1.26 12.89
C SER A 27 1.94 0.57 11.59
N MET A 28 1.26 -0.52 11.27
CA MET A 28 1.31 -1.17 9.95
C MET A 28 0.06 -0.87 9.11
N LEU A 29 -0.85 -0.04 9.58
CA LEU A 29 -2.06 0.30 8.84
C LEU A 29 -1.71 1.18 7.64
N CYS A 30 -2.12 0.76 6.45
CA CYS A 30 -2.12 1.55 5.22
C CYS A 30 -3.56 1.97 4.92
N LEU A 31 -3.81 3.28 4.80
CA LEU A 31 -5.13 3.78 4.44
C LEU A 31 -5.30 3.81 2.93
N GLY A 32 -6.22 2.98 2.41
CA GLY A 32 -6.66 3.06 1.02
C GLY A 32 -7.64 4.22 0.83
N LEU A 33 -7.38 5.08 -0.16
CA LEU A 33 -8.25 6.19 -0.56
C LEU A 33 -8.92 5.84 -1.90
N ASP A 34 -10.08 5.18 -1.80
CA ASP A 34 -10.89 4.68 -2.90
C ASP A 34 -12.23 5.44 -2.93
N PRO A 35 -12.27 6.74 -3.35
CA PRO A 35 -13.44 7.61 -3.22
C PRO A 35 -14.52 7.25 -4.25
N ASP A 36 -15.70 6.85 -3.76
CA ASP A 36 -16.90 6.63 -4.57
C ASP A 36 -17.94 7.72 -4.24
N PRO A 37 -18.21 8.69 -5.13
CA PRO A 37 -19.17 9.77 -4.90
C PRO A 37 -20.59 9.33 -4.54
N LYS A 38 -20.96 8.10 -4.95
CA LYS A 38 -22.29 7.54 -4.61
C LYS A 38 -22.42 7.21 -3.12
N ARG A 39 -21.31 7.18 -2.41
CA ARG A 39 -21.25 6.86 -0.98
C ARG A 39 -20.84 8.04 -0.10
N PHE A 40 -20.67 9.21 -0.70
CA PHE A 40 -20.32 10.41 0.07
C PHE A 40 -21.50 10.87 0.94
N PRO A 41 -21.22 11.52 2.09
CA PRO A 41 -22.26 12.15 2.88
C PRO A 41 -22.96 13.25 2.06
N SER A 42 -24.24 13.50 2.38
CA SER A 42 -25.05 14.49 1.65
C SER A 42 -24.45 15.90 1.65
N SER A 43 -23.69 16.24 2.69
CA SER A 43 -22.96 17.51 2.80
C SER A 43 -21.87 17.72 1.75
N LEU A 44 -21.41 16.65 1.08
CA LEU A 44 -20.44 16.69 -0.01
C LEU A 44 -21.09 16.49 -1.39
N ALA A 45 -22.33 16.03 -1.45
CA ALA A 45 -23.00 15.72 -2.71
C ALA A 45 -23.07 16.94 -3.63
N GLY A 46 -22.65 16.79 -4.87
CA GLY A 46 -22.68 17.84 -5.89
C GLY A 46 -21.71 19.01 -5.71
N LYS A 47 -20.86 18.98 -4.69
CA LYS A 47 -19.83 20.01 -4.52
C LYS A 47 -18.70 19.87 -5.55
N PRO A 48 -18.17 20.97 -6.06
CA PRO A 48 -16.90 20.98 -6.77
C PRO A 48 -15.81 20.39 -5.83
N HIS A 49 -14.91 19.58 -6.39
CA HIS A 49 -13.80 18.97 -5.63
C HIS A 49 -14.22 18.09 -4.42
N ALA A 50 -15.45 17.56 -4.41
CA ALA A 50 -15.95 16.70 -3.32
C ALA A 50 -15.03 15.51 -3.05
N THR A 51 -14.46 14.91 -4.11
CA THR A 51 -13.55 13.78 -4.01
C THR A 51 -12.25 14.14 -3.28
N LEU A 52 -11.69 15.30 -3.59
CA LEU A 52 -10.51 15.83 -2.89
C LEU A 52 -10.85 16.16 -1.43
N GLU A 53 -11.93 16.92 -1.16
CA GLU A 53 -12.33 17.30 0.20
C GLU A 53 -12.57 16.06 1.07
N PHE A 54 -13.26 15.04 0.54
CA PHE A 54 -13.54 13.80 1.23
C PHE A 54 -12.24 13.09 1.64
N CYS A 55 -11.31 12.92 0.70
CA CYS A 55 -10.04 12.23 0.96
C CYS A 55 -9.14 13.01 1.93
N GLN A 56 -9.06 14.33 1.80
CA GLN A 56 -8.27 15.18 2.69
C GLN A 56 -8.75 15.08 4.13
N LYS A 57 -10.06 15.27 4.37
CA LYS A 57 -10.62 15.21 5.72
C LYS A 57 -10.40 13.87 6.41
N ILE A 58 -10.52 12.76 5.68
CA ILE A 58 -10.24 11.42 6.25
C ILE A 58 -8.76 11.24 6.50
N ALA A 59 -7.89 11.67 5.58
CA ALA A 59 -6.45 11.61 5.76
C ALA A 59 -6.01 12.41 7.00
N ASP A 60 -6.52 13.63 7.17
CA ASP A 60 -6.23 14.48 8.33
C ASP A 60 -6.63 13.81 9.65
N ALA A 61 -7.80 13.17 9.66
CA ALA A 61 -8.31 12.49 10.85
C ALA A 61 -7.53 11.20 11.21
N THR A 62 -6.74 10.65 10.29
CA THR A 62 -6.11 9.33 10.44
C THR A 62 -4.59 9.33 10.28
N ALA A 63 -3.97 10.46 9.97
CA ALA A 63 -2.53 10.54 9.67
C ALA A 63 -1.65 10.01 10.80
N ASP A 64 -2.04 10.18 12.05
CA ASP A 64 -1.33 9.68 13.24
C ASP A 64 -1.52 8.16 13.49
N LEU A 65 -2.31 7.50 12.65
CA LEU A 65 -2.68 6.09 12.80
C LEU A 65 -2.11 5.19 11.69
N VAL A 66 -1.55 5.77 10.62
CA VAL A 66 -1.20 5.04 9.39
C VAL A 66 0.28 5.12 9.06
N CYS A 67 0.83 4.07 8.44
CA CYS A 67 2.19 4.04 7.92
C CYS A 67 2.29 4.48 6.45
N ALA A 68 1.19 4.50 5.72
CA ALA A 68 1.14 4.93 4.33
C ALA A 68 -0.28 5.35 3.92
N PHE A 69 -0.38 6.24 2.95
CA PHE A 69 -1.61 6.53 2.20
C PHE A 69 -1.56 5.85 0.83
N LYS A 70 -2.69 5.30 0.38
CA LYS A 70 -2.74 4.59 -0.89
C LYS A 70 -3.96 4.99 -1.73
N PRO A 71 -3.92 6.15 -2.44
CA PRO A 71 -4.97 6.50 -3.39
C PRO A 71 -5.04 5.47 -4.53
N GLN A 72 -6.29 5.09 -4.87
CA GLN A 72 -6.57 4.15 -5.95
C GLN A 72 -6.90 4.91 -7.22
N PHE A 73 -6.00 4.86 -8.21
CA PHE A 73 -6.08 5.62 -9.47
C PHE A 73 -7.44 5.47 -10.19
N ALA A 74 -7.95 4.24 -10.27
CA ALA A 74 -9.18 3.94 -11.01
C ALA A 74 -10.40 4.73 -10.51
N TYR A 75 -10.48 5.00 -9.20
CA TYR A 75 -11.59 5.77 -8.63
C TYR A 75 -11.55 7.24 -9.04
N PHE A 76 -10.38 7.82 -9.22
CA PHE A 76 -10.24 9.19 -9.70
C PHE A 76 -10.42 9.27 -11.21
N ALA A 77 -9.77 8.41 -11.97
CA ALA A 77 -9.85 8.41 -13.43
C ALA A 77 -11.27 8.19 -13.96
N SER A 78 -12.03 7.28 -13.34
CA SER A 78 -13.43 7.01 -13.76
C SER A 78 -14.39 8.20 -13.52
N GLN A 79 -13.98 9.18 -12.74
CA GLN A 79 -14.73 10.40 -12.44
C GLN A 79 -14.21 11.62 -13.22
N GLY A 80 -13.14 11.49 -14.02
CA GLY A 80 -12.42 12.62 -14.60
C GLY A 80 -11.78 13.53 -13.52
N ALA A 81 -11.34 12.92 -12.40
CA ALA A 81 -10.85 13.64 -11.23
C ALA A 81 -9.32 13.47 -11.05
N GLU A 82 -8.58 13.28 -12.14
CA GLU A 82 -7.11 13.10 -12.10
C GLU A 82 -6.40 14.32 -11.53
N THR A 83 -6.91 15.54 -11.79
CA THR A 83 -6.38 16.76 -11.17
C THR A 83 -6.55 16.74 -9.65
N GLN A 84 -7.70 16.26 -9.15
CA GLN A 84 -7.93 16.13 -7.71
C GLN A 84 -7.02 15.06 -7.08
N LEU A 85 -6.63 14.00 -7.82
CA LEU A 85 -5.63 13.03 -7.36
C LEU A 85 -4.26 13.68 -7.23
N GLU A 86 -3.86 14.49 -8.21
CA GLU A 86 -2.60 15.22 -8.19
C GLU A 86 -2.54 16.20 -7.00
N GLU A 87 -3.61 16.99 -6.80
CA GLU A 87 -3.76 17.90 -5.66
C GLU A 87 -3.76 17.13 -4.32
N LEU A 88 -4.42 15.98 -4.24
CA LEU A 88 -4.44 15.14 -3.04
C LEU A 88 -3.03 14.64 -2.68
N ILE A 89 -2.28 14.10 -3.65
CA ILE A 89 -0.92 13.59 -3.38
C ILE A 89 0.00 14.74 -2.97
N ALA A 90 -0.08 15.89 -3.64
CA ALA A 90 0.69 17.09 -3.26
C ALA A 90 0.35 17.56 -1.84
N TYR A 91 -0.93 17.55 -1.48
CA TYR A 91 -1.41 17.87 -0.13
C TYR A 91 -0.84 16.90 0.90
N LEU A 92 -0.98 15.59 0.70
CA LEU A 92 -0.50 14.56 1.62
C LEU A 92 1.01 14.66 1.85
N LYS A 93 1.78 14.89 0.81
CA LYS A 93 3.24 15.05 0.90
C LYS A 93 3.68 16.33 1.60
N THR A 94 2.86 17.38 1.53
CA THR A 94 3.13 18.64 2.20
C THR A 94 2.76 18.58 3.69
N GLN A 95 1.58 18.04 4.00
CA GLN A 95 1.09 17.98 5.38
C GLN A 95 1.72 16.83 6.19
N TYR A 96 2.01 15.70 5.53
CA TYR A 96 2.49 14.48 6.17
C TYR A 96 3.76 13.94 5.49
N PRO A 97 4.86 14.70 5.45
CA PRO A 97 6.06 14.40 4.65
C PRO A 97 6.78 13.10 5.05
N ASN A 98 6.47 12.56 6.23
CA ASN A 98 7.05 11.32 6.76
C ASN A 98 6.15 10.08 6.52
N ILE A 99 5.00 10.26 5.87
CA ILE A 99 4.08 9.16 5.53
C ILE A 99 4.11 8.97 4.02
N PRO A 100 4.67 7.85 3.51
CA PRO A 100 4.73 7.58 2.08
C PRO A 100 3.34 7.52 1.42
N VAL A 101 3.27 8.01 0.18
CA VAL A 101 2.07 7.94 -0.66
C VAL A 101 2.29 6.92 -1.78
N ILE A 102 1.44 5.90 -1.83
CA ILE A 102 1.48 4.79 -2.79
C ILE A 102 0.39 5.00 -3.84
N LEU A 103 0.74 5.23 -5.09
CA LEU A 103 -0.24 5.26 -6.19
C LEU A 103 -0.64 3.84 -6.57
N ASP A 104 -1.87 3.45 -6.25
CA ASP A 104 -2.37 2.11 -6.62
C ASP A 104 -2.96 2.16 -8.04
N ALA A 105 -2.11 1.97 -9.06
CA ALA A 105 -2.46 2.07 -10.47
C ALA A 105 -2.32 0.75 -11.23
N LYS A 106 -1.59 -0.22 -10.68
CA LYS A 106 -1.33 -1.56 -11.26
C LYS A 106 -0.91 -1.48 -12.73
N ARG A 107 0.01 -0.54 -13.03
CA ARG A 107 0.55 -0.33 -14.37
C ARG A 107 1.28 -1.58 -14.85
N GLY A 108 1.32 -1.76 -16.17
CA GLY A 108 2.02 -2.87 -16.79
C GLY A 108 2.12 -2.63 -18.29
N ASP A 109 3.34 -2.34 -18.74
CA ASP A 109 3.69 -2.13 -20.14
C ASP A 109 5.21 -2.26 -20.28
N ILE A 110 5.75 -2.17 -21.50
CA ILE A 110 7.17 -2.34 -21.79
C ILE A 110 7.75 -1.11 -22.51
N GLY A 111 9.09 -1.01 -22.51
CA GLY A 111 9.84 0.01 -23.24
C GLY A 111 9.40 1.43 -22.87
N SER A 112 9.31 2.30 -23.88
CA SER A 112 8.97 3.72 -23.67
C SER A 112 7.58 3.92 -23.03
N THR A 113 6.61 3.02 -23.25
CA THR A 113 5.30 3.11 -22.60
C THR A 113 5.42 2.92 -21.09
N ALA A 114 6.22 1.95 -20.65
CA ALA A 114 6.49 1.76 -19.22
C ALA A 114 7.25 2.95 -18.61
N GLU A 115 8.18 3.59 -19.35
CA GLU A 115 8.84 4.82 -18.95
C GLU A 115 7.83 5.96 -18.74
N HIS A 116 6.88 6.16 -19.67
CA HIS A 116 5.83 7.16 -19.52
C HIS A 116 4.93 6.91 -18.31
N TYR A 117 4.60 5.65 -18.00
CA TYR A 117 3.86 5.32 -16.78
C TYR A 117 4.69 5.54 -15.50
N ALA A 118 6.00 5.33 -15.55
CA ALA A 118 6.87 5.66 -14.41
C ALA A 118 6.93 7.17 -14.18
N MET A 119 7.08 7.98 -15.25
CA MET A 119 7.01 9.45 -15.20
C MET A 119 5.64 9.93 -14.69
N GLU A 120 4.53 9.32 -15.16
CA GLU A 120 3.19 9.61 -14.64
C GLU A 120 3.14 9.46 -13.13
N ALA A 121 3.59 8.32 -12.59
CA ALA A 121 3.51 8.02 -11.16
C ALA A 121 4.43 8.91 -10.32
N PHE A 122 5.68 9.10 -10.76
CA PHE A 122 6.72 9.68 -9.91
C PHE A 122 6.99 11.16 -10.16
N GLU A 123 6.75 11.65 -11.38
CA GLU A 123 6.97 13.05 -11.73
C GLU A 123 5.67 13.84 -11.72
N ARG A 124 4.64 13.38 -12.46
CA ARG A 124 3.36 14.06 -12.49
C ARG A 124 2.63 13.99 -11.16
N TYR A 125 2.36 12.79 -10.65
CA TYR A 125 1.66 12.63 -9.36
C TYR A 125 2.59 12.80 -8.16
N GLY A 126 3.89 12.68 -8.31
CA GLY A 126 4.84 12.80 -7.22
C GLY A 126 4.78 11.70 -6.17
N ALA A 127 4.16 10.54 -6.47
CA ALA A 127 4.02 9.44 -5.55
C ALA A 127 5.39 8.91 -5.06
N ASP A 128 5.41 8.28 -3.88
CA ASP A 128 6.62 7.65 -3.33
C ASP A 128 6.76 6.19 -3.78
N ALA A 129 5.64 5.54 -4.11
CA ALA A 129 5.63 4.21 -4.71
C ALA A 129 4.43 4.04 -5.66
N VAL A 130 4.52 3.03 -6.55
CA VAL A 130 3.44 2.66 -7.47
C VAL A 130 3.28 1.15 -7.52
N THR A 131 2.04 0.66 -7.68
CA THR A 131 1.78 -0.76 -7.92
C THR A 131 1.94 -1.10 -9.40
N VAL A 132 2.62 -2.24 -9.69
CA VAL A 132 2.99 -2.67 -11.03
C VAL A 132 2.65 -4.15 -11.24
N ASN A 133 2.18 -4.49 -12.44
CA ASN A 133 1.91 -5.86 -12.85
C ASN A 133 3.14 -6.46 -13.55
N PRO A 134 3.74 -7.55 -13.04
CA PRO A 134 4.96 -8.14 -13.62
C PRO A 134 4.70 -9.14 -14.74
N TYR A 135 3.47 -9.28 -15.22
CA TYR A 135 3.10 -10.34 -16.17
C TYR A 135 3.95 -10.34 -17.47
N MET A 136 4.42 -9.15 -17.88
CA MET A 136 5.31 -9.01 -19.05
C MET A 136 6.81 -9.12 -18.69
N GLY A 137 7.15 -9.59 -17.49
CA GLY A 137 8.52 -9.84 -17.09
C GLY A 137 9.26 -8.60 -16.56
N LYS A 138 10.61 -8.69 -16.51
CA LYS A 138 11.48 -7.65 -15.96
C LYS A 138 11.31 -6.32 -16.68
N ASP A 139 11.09 -6.35 -17.99
CA ASP A 139 10.97 -5.17 -18.85
C ASP A 139 9.78 -4.28 -18.43
N SER A 140 8.77 -4.85 -17.77
CA SER A 140 7.62 -4.10 -17.26
C SER A 140 7.86 -3.47 -15.88
N VAL A 141 8.98 -3.77 -15.23
CA VAL A 141 9.33 -3.32 -13.88
C VAL A 141 10.55 -2.40 -13.91
N GLU A 142 11.55 -2.71 -14.73
CA GLU A 142 12.84 -2.02 -14.78
C GLU A 142 12.76 -0.50 -15.00
N PRO A 143 11.87 0.06 -15.87
CA PRO A 143 11.74 1.49 -16.05
C PRO A 143 11.40 2.24 -14.76
N TYR A 144 10.59 1.66 -13.88
CA TYR A 144 10.25 2.25 -12.59
C TYR A 144 11.43 2.25 -11.62
N LEU A 145 12.31 1.24 -11.68
CA LEU A 145 13.50 1.13 -10.82
C LEU A 145 14.58 2.17 -11.16
N GLN A 146 14.50 2.83 -12.33
CA GLN A 146 15.40 3.94 -12.68
C GLN A 146 15.13 5.18 -11.81
N HIS A 147 13.94 5.35 -11.24
CA HIS A 147 13.57 6.45 -10.35
C HIS A 147 14.07 6.17 -8.92
N LYS A 148 15.29 6.64 -8.61
CA LYS A 148 15.94 6.40 -7.33
C LYS A 148 15.11 6.89 -6.14
N GLY A 149 15.08 6.10 -5.07
CA GLY A 149 14.31 6.40 -3.85
C GLY A 149 12.80 6.15 -3.97
N LYS A 150 12.30 5.77 -5.15
CA LYS A 150 10.89 5.43 -5.38
C LYS A 150 10.64 3.94 -5.23
N GLY A 151 9.41 3.59 -4.78
CA GLY A 151 9.00 2.20 -4.57
C GLY A 151 8.26 1.60 -5.76
N VAL A 152 8.52 0.34 -6.04
CA VAL A 152 7.81 -0.46 -7.05
C VAL A 152 7.15 -1.64 -6.36
N ILE A 153 5.82 -1.62 -6.25
CA ILE A 153 5.08 -2.65 -5.52
C ILE A 153 4.48 -3.64 -6.53
N ILE A 154 5.11 -4.79 -6.65
CA ILE A 154 4.81 -5.79 -7.68
C ILE A 154 3.64 -6.67 -7.23
N LEU A 155 2.65 -6.90 -8.12
CA LEU A 155 1.60 -7.88 -7.89
C LEU A 155 2.21 -9.29 -7.84
N CYS A 156 2.05 -9.97 -6.70
CA CYS A 156 2.57 -11.32 -6.48
C CYS A 156 1.43 -12.32 -6.28
N ARG A 157 0.71 -12.20 -5.17
CA ARG A 157 -0.46 -13.02 -4.88
C ARG A 157 -1.63 -12.13 -4.45
N THR A 158 -2.66 -12.06 -5.27
CA THR A 158 -3.78 -11.13 -5.04
C THR A 158 -4.91 -11.77 -4.22
N SER A 159 -5.71 -10.95 -3.53
CA SER A 159 -6.76 -11.42 -2.61
C SER A 159 -8.06 -11.87 -3.29
N ASN A 160 -8.24 -11.58 -4.58
CA ASN A 160 -9.44 -11.94 -5.33
C ASN A 160 -9.45 -13.44 -5.70
N PRO A 161 -10.64 -14.09 -5.75
CA PRO A 161 -10.74 -15.51 -6.09
C PRO A 161 -10.08 -15.86 -7.43
N GLY A 162 -10.29 -15.05 -8.49
CA GLY A 162 -9.70 -15.26 -9.81
C GLY A 162 -8.16 -15.20 -9.85
N GLY A 163 -7.50 -14.74 -8.77
CA GLY A 163 -6.05 -14.85 -8.65
C GLY A 163 -5.55 -16.29 -8.74
N SER A 164 -6.38 -17.25 -8.32
CA SER A 164 -6.04 -18.68 -8.37
C SER A 164 -6.02 -19.27 -9.78
N ASP A 165 -6.68 -18.64 -10.76
CA ASP A 165 -6.70 -19.12 -12.14
C ASP A 165 -5.30 -19.09 -12.77
N LEU A 166 -4.44 -18.18 -12.32
CA LEU A 166 -3.09 -17.99 -12.83
C LEU A 166 -2.02 -18.16 -11.75
N GLN A 167 -2.15 -17.47 -10.63
CA GLN A 167 -1.09 -17.32 -9.65
C GLN A 167 -0.76 -18.62 -8.90
N ASN A 168 -1.72 -19.55 -8.78
CA ASN A 168 -1.54 -20.85 -8.15
C ASN A 168 -1.21 -21.98 -9.14
N LEU A 169 -0.99 -21.67 -10.42
CA LEU A 169 -0.52 -22.68 -11.38
C LEU A 169 0.83 -23.23 -10.95
N ASN A 170 0.94 -24.57 -10.89
CA ASN A 170 2.18 -25.24 -10.59
C ASN A 170 3.12 -25.22 -11.81
N LEU A 171 4.35 -24.82 -11.59
CA LEU A 171 5.43 -24.91 -12.54
C LEU A 171 6.00 -26.34 -12.57
N ALA A 172 6.87 -26.65 -13.52
CA ALA A 172 7.47 -27.99 -13.68
C ALA A 172 8.26 -28.47 -12.45
N ASN A 173 8.75 -27.57 -11.62
CA ASN A 173 9.44 -27.84 -10.36
C ASN A 173 8.51 -27.89 -9.13
N HIS A 174 7.18 -27.94 -9.36
CA HIS A 174 6.15 -27.93 -8.33
C HIS A 174 6.03 -26.64 -7.50
N GLU A 175 6.71 -25.57 -7.88
CA GLU A 175 6.44 -24.22 -7.33
C GLU A 175 5.19 -23.62 -7.92
N ALA A 176 4.44 -22.83 -7.13
CA ALA A 176 3.36 -22.01 -7.65
C ALA A 176 3.93 -20.77 -8.39
N LEU A 177 3.20 -20.28 -9.40
CA LEU A 177 3.64 -19.11 -10.18
C LEU A 177 3.91 -17.89 -9.28
N PHE A 178 3.09 -17.66 -8.23
CA PHE A 178 3.33 -16.52 -7.31
C PHE A 178 4.66 -16.65 -6.55
N GLU A 179 5.11 -17.86 -6.24
CA GLU A 179 6.41 -18.10 -5.59
C GLU A 179 7.56 -17.71 -6.54
N LYS A 180 7.43 -18.06 -7.82
CA LYS A 180 8.39 -17.63 -8.84
C LYS A 180 8.44 -16.12 -9.00
N VAL A 181 7.27 -15.44 -8.97
CA VAL A 181 7.21 -13.97 -8.97
C VAL A 181 7.93 -13.38 -7.76
N ALA A 182 7.75 -13.96 -6.57
CA ALA A 182 8.46 -13.52 -5.36
C ALA A 182 9.99 -13.66 -5.48
N GLN A 183 10.48 -14.78 -6.04
CA GLN A 183 11.91 -15.00 -6.30
C GLN A 183 12.47 -13.96 -7.27
N LEU A 184 11.79 -13.75 -8.41
CA LEU A 184 12.19 -12.77 -9.42
C LEU A 184 12.23 -11.35 -8.84
N ALA A 185 11.22 -10.97 -8.07
CA ALA A 185 11.19 -9.67 -7.40
C ALA A 185 12.39 -9.48 -6.47
N LYS A 186 12.78 -10.53 -5.72
CA LYS A 186 13.98 -10.51 -4.88
C LYS A 186 15.26 -10.36 -5.69
N GLU A 187 15.36 -11.04 -6.83
CA GLU A 187 16.52 -10.94 -7.75
C GLU A 187 16.63 -9.53 -8.38
N TRP A 188 15.48 -8.89 -8.68
CA TRP A 188 15.43 -7.56 -9.28
C TRP A 188 15.69 -6.43 -8.28
N ASP A 189 15.48 -6.66 -6.98
CA ASP A 189 15.63 -5.65 -5.93
C ASP A 189 17.09 -5.42 -5.55
N GLN A 190 17.79 -4.57 -6.30
CA GLN A 190 19.19 -4.24 -6.07
C GLN A 190 19.39 -3.08 -5.08
N SER A 191 18.34 -2.30 -4.76
CA SER A 191 18.47 -1.04 -4.05
C SER A 191 17.38 -0.79 -2.98
N GLY A 192 16.62 -1.81 -2.60
CA GLY A 192 15.54 -1.67 -1.61
C GLY A 192 14.34 -0.87 -2.12
N GLN A 193 14.06 -0.96 -3.43
CA GLN A 193 12.94 -0.27 -4.07
C GLN A 193 11.70 -1.17 -4.23
N ILE A 194 11.85 -2.50 -4.18
CA ILE A 194 10.76 -3.42 -4.45
C ILE A 194 10.01 -3.79 -3.17
N ALA A 195 8.69 -3.87 -3.30
CA ALA A 195 7.76 -4.47 -2.36
C ALA A 195 6.79 -5.39 -3.14
N LEU A 196 6.04 -6.25 -2.44
CA LEU A 196 5.09 -7.15 -3.06
C LEU A 196 3.67 -6.94 -2.55
N VAL A 197 2.68 -7.07 -3.46
CA VAL A 197 1.27 -7.21 -3.08
C VAL A 197 0.99 -8.68 -2.77
N VAL A 198 0.58 -8.96 -1.53
CA VAL A 198 0.19 -10.31 -1.08
C VAL A 198 -1.12 -10.22 -0.31
N GLY A 199 -2.19 -10.85 -0.79
CA GLY A 199 -3.53 -10.76 -0.19
C GLY A 199 -3.63 -11.45 1.17
N ALA A 200 -4.44 -10.87 2.07
CA ALA A 200 -4.68 -11.39 3.42
C ALA A 200 -5.55 -12.67 3.45
N THR A 201 -6.15 -13.06 2.33
CA THR A 201 -7.13 -14.16 2.27
C THR A 201 -6.54 -15.52 2.66
N TYR A 202 -5.24 -15.72 2.37
CA TYR A 202 -4.55 -16.99 2.59
C TYR A 202 -3.24 -16.77 3.36
N PRO A 203 -3.27 -16.82 4.71
CA PRO A 203 -2.08 -16.56 5.53
C PRO A 203 -0.88 -17.47 5.21
N GLN A 204 -1.12 -18.74 4.84
CA GLN A 204 -0.05 -19.66 4.44
C GLN A 204 0.71 -19.20 3.19
N GLU A 205 0.04 -18.50 2.26
CA GLU A 205 0.69 -17.93 1.06
C GLU A 205 1.52 -16.70 1.44
N ILE A 206 1.06 -15.88 2.41
CA ILE A 206 1.86 -14.79 2.98
C ILE A 206 3.14 -15.33 3.63
N ALA A 207 3.02 -16.38 4.45
CA ALA A 207 4.18 -17.01 5.10
C ALA A 207 5.17 -17.57 4.08
N LYS A 208 4.66 -18.16 3.00
CA LYS A 208 5.49 -18.70 1.92
C LYS A 208 6.25 -17.56 1.20
N VAL A 209 5.56 -16.48 0.81
CA VAL A 209 6.22 -15.31 0.21
C VAL A 209 7.25 -14.72 1.18
N ARG A 210 6.91 -14.54 2.45
CA ARG A 210 7.82 -14.03 3.48
C ARG A 210 9.09 -14.88 3.59
N SER A 211 8.98 -16.20 3.52
CA SER A 211 10.15 -17.11 3.57
C SER A 211 11.08 -16.92 2.37
N ILE A 212 10.56 -16.57 1.20
CA ILE A 212 11.32 -16.32 -0.03
C ILE A 212 12.02 -14.97 0.02
N VAL A 213 11.26 -13.89 0.35
CA VAL A 213 11.74 -12.52 0.18
C VAL A 213 12.42 -11.92 1.42
N GLY A 214 12.38 -12.63 2.54
CA GLY A 214 12.99 -12.15 3.79
C GLY A 214 12.30 -10.91 4.34
N ASP A 215 13.01 -9.78 4.44
CA ASP A 215 12.52 -8.52 5.03
C ASP A 215 11.92 -7.53 4.01
N MET A 216 11.77 -7.93 2.75
CA MET A 216 11.12 -7.09 1.73
C MET A 216 9.72 -6.66 2.18
N PRO A 217 9.33 -5.36 2.01
CA PRO A 217 8.00 -4.89 2.39
C PRO A 217 6.87 -5.61 1.65
N LEU A 218 5.78 -5.93 2.36
CA LEU A 218 4.58 -6.50 1.78
C LEU A 218 3.41 -5.50 1.90
N LEU A 219 2.73 -5.22 0.81
CA LEU A 219 1.44 -4.55 0.80
C LEU A 219 0.35 -5.63 0.86
N ILE A 220 -0.42 -5.63 1.94
CA ILE A 220 -1.38 -6.70 2.23
C ILE A 220 -2.81 -6.15 2.18
N PRO A 221 -3.51 -6.22 1.04
CA PRO A 221 -4.92 -5.92 0.94
C PRO A 221 -5.79 -7.09 1.42
N GLY A 222 -7.07 -6.81 1.76
CA GLY A 222 -8.07 -7.84 1.98
C GLY A 222 -8.40 -8.15 3.44
N ILE A 223 -7.92 -7.35 4.40
CA ILE A 223 -8.43 -7.43 5.78
C ILE A 223 -9.85 -6.82 5.88
N GLY A 224 -10.64 -7.29 6.83
CA GLY A 224 -11.99 -6.80 7.09
C GLY A 224 -13.01 -7.31 6.07
N VAL A 225 -13.51 -6.47 5.17
CA VAL A 225 -14.61 -6.79 4.24
C VAL A 225 -14.35 -8.03 3.36
N GLN A 226 -13.09 -8.38 3.10
CA GLN A 226 -12.71 -9.57 2.33
C GLN A 226 -12.42 -10.79 3.21
N GLY A 227 -12.62 -10.70 4.53
CA GLY A 227 -12.55 -11.81 5.47
C GLY A 227 -11.13 -12.22 5.92
N GLY A 228 -10.11 -11.43 5.63
CA GLY A 228 -8.75 -11.70 6.12
C GLY A 228 -8.68 -11.53 7.66
N ASP A 229 -8.17 -12.57 8.34
CA ASP A 229 -7.91 -12.57 9.77
C ASP A 229 -6.66 -11.73 10.07
N ILE A 230 -6.81 -10.72 10.93
CA ILE A 230 -5.71 -9.81 11.29
C ILE A 230 -4.58 -10.57 12.00
N GLU A 231 -4.91 -11.42 12.97
CA GLU A 231 -3.91 -12.14 13.77
C GLU A 231 -3.12 -13.13 12.90
N ALA A 232 -3.83 -13.96 12.12
CA ALA A 232 -3.19 -14.89 11.20
C ALA A 232 -2.35 -14.17 10.13
N THR A 233 -2.83 -13.03 9.62
CA THR A 233 -2.09 -12.20 8.64
C THR A 233 -0.80 -11.65 9.24
N VAL A 234 -0.87 -11.08 10.45
CA VAL A 234 0.29 -10.51 11.15
C VAL A 234 1.29 -11.60 11.48
N GLN A 235 0.84 -12.75 11.97
CA GLN A 235 1.70 -13.89 12.27
C GLN A 235 2.43 -14.40 11.02
N ALA A 236 1.71 -14.56 9.91
CA ALA A 236 2.26 -15.08 8.66
C ALA A 236 3.27 -14.13 7.99
N GLY A 237 3.02 -12.82 8.06
CA GLY A 237 3.83 -11.80 7.39
C GLY A 237 4.93 -11.19 8.25
N ALA A 238 5.02 -11.53 9.53
CA ALA A 238 5.98 -10.94 10.46
C ALA A 238 7.43 -11.24 10.10
N ILE A 239 8.30 -10.26 10.33
CA ILE A 239 9.74 -10.45 10.32
C ILE A 239 10.16 -10.89 11.73
N THR A 240 10.64 -12.13 11.88
CA THR A 240 10.86 -12.81 13.18
C THR A 240 11.65 -11.98 14.20
N LYS A 241 12.63 -11.19 13.75
CA LYS A 241 13.49 -10.38 14.63
C LYS A 241 13.03 -8.93 14.78
N ARG A 242 11.99 -8.51 14.05
CA ARG A 242 11.55 -7.11 13.98
C ARG A 242 10.02 -7.06 13.85
N PRO A 243 9.28 -7.58 14.87
CA PRO A 243 7.82 -7.49 14.84
C PRO A 243 7.39 -6.02 14.81
N GLY A 244 6.41 -5.69 13.99
CA GLY A 244 5.91 -4.32 13.86
C GLY A 244 6.36 -3.58 12.61
N ILE A 245 7.20 -4.20 11.80
CA ILE A 245 7.61 -3.69 10.48
C ILE A 245 7.48 -4.78 9.42
N GLY A 246 7.64 -4.41 8.16
CA GLY A 246 7.66 -5.33 7.02
C GLY A 246 6.32 -5.50 6.32
N MET A 247 5.23 -4.94 6.84
CA MET A 247 3.90 -5.00 6.24
C MET A 247 3.22 -3.63 6.18
N MET A 248 2.51 -3.38 5.09
CA MET A 248 1.56 -2.29 4.91
C MET A 248 0.18 -2.95 4.75
N ILE A 249 -0.56 -3.06 5.85
CA ILE A 249 -1.85 -3.77 5.86
C ILE A 249 -2.95 -2.79 5.47
N ASN A 250 -3.49 -2.98 4.26
CA ASN A 250 -4.40 -2.02 3.65
C ASN A 250 -5.84 -2.22 4.12
N SER A 251 -6.43 -1.16 4.67
CA SER A 251 -7.85 -1.00 4.88
C SER A 251 -8.35 0.24 4.13
N SER A 252 -9.46 0.12 3.41
CA SER A 252 -10.04 1.19 2.59
C SER A 252 -11.52 1.37 2.94
N ARG A 253 -12.42 0.64 2.28
CA ARG A 253 -13.88 0.84 2.37
C ARG A 253 -14.45 0.78 3.80
N ALA A 254 -13.86 -0.02 4.67
CA ALA A 254 -14.29 -0.11 6.07
C ALA A 254 -14.05 1.21 6.82
N ILE A 255 -12.98 1.90 6.51
CA ILE A 255 -12.62 3.20 7.10
C ILE A 255 -13.37 4.32 6.38
N LEU A 256 -13.25 4.41 5.06
CA LEU A 256 -13.79 5.51 4.27
C LEU A 256 -15.31 5.69 4.44
N TYR A 257 -16.02 4.58 4.60
CA TYR A 257 -17.48 4.54 4.63
C TYR A 257 -18.01 3.95 5.94
N ALA A 258 -17.32 4.26 7.04
CA ALA A 258 -17.76 3.90 8.40
C ALA A 258 -19.09 4.56 8.80
N SER A 259 -19.36 5.73 8.24
CA SER A 259 -20.66 6.43 8.31
C SER A 259 -20.99 7.08 6.95
N SER A 260 -22.25 7.22 6.65
CA SER A 260 -22.78 8.02 5.51
C SER A 260 -23.30 9.41 5.94
N GLY A 261 -23.23 9.71 7.23
CA GLY A 261 -23.64 10.98 7.82
C GLY A 261 -22.52 12.03 7.87
N ASP A 262 -22.81 13.18 8.45
CA ASP A 262 -21.84 14.27 8.62
C ASP A 262 -20.72 13.94 9.63
N ASP A 263 -20.91 12.88 10.40
CA ASP A 263 -19.92 12.30 11.33
C ASP A 263 -18.88 11.38 10.64
N TYR A 264 -18.89 11.27 9.30
CA TYR A 264 -18.06 10.35 8.53
C TYR A 264 -16.56 10.44 8.87
N VAL A 265 -16.07 11.65 9.19
CA VAL A 265 -14.67 11.87 9.54
C VAL A 265 -14.33 11.23 10.90
N SER A 266 -15.16 11.47 11.91
CA SER A 266 -14.96 10.87 13.25
C SER A 266 -15.20 9.37 13.25
N ALA A 267 -16.16 8.87 12.47
CA ALA A 267 -16.40 7.45 12.27
C ALA A 267 -15.22 6.76 11.58
N ALA A 268 -14.67 7.36 10.52
CA ALA A 268 -13.47 6.87 9.85
C ALA A 268 -12.28 6.77 10.80
N ARG A 269 -12.04 7.81 11.63
CA ARG A 269 -10.99 7.77 12.67
C ARG A 269 -11.22 6.65 13.67
N GLY A 270 -12.46 6.43 14.11
CA GLY A 270 -12.80 5.34 15.04
C GLY A 270 -12.37 3.98 14.50
N VAL A 271 -12.81 3.66 13.29
CA VAL A 271 -12.48 2.38 12.63
C VAL A 271 -10.96 2.25 12.33
N ALA A 272 -10.30 3.33 11.94
CA ALA A 272 -8.85 3.32 11.75
C ALA A 272 -8.10 3.05 13.05
N LEU A 273 -8.53 3.66 14.16
CA LEU A 273 -7.95 3.44 15.50
C LEU A 273 -8.15 2.00 15.98
N GLU A 274 -9.36 1.45 15.83
CA GLU A 274 -9.66 0.06 16.16
C GLU A 274 -8.79 -0.90 15.34
N THR A 275 -8.69 -0.69 14.02
CA THR A 275 -7.87 -1.51 13.13
C THR A 275 -6.39 -1.44 13.53
N ARG A 276 -5.85 -0.23 13.75
CA ARG A 276 -4.46 -0.04 14.19
C ARG A 276 -4.19 -0.76 15.51
N ASN A 277 -5.13 -0.66 16.47
CA ASN A 277 -4.99 -1.31 17.79
C ASN A 277 -5.03 -2.85 17.67
N ALA A 278 -5.92 -3.41 16.84
CA ALA A 278 -5.97 -4.84 16.55
C ALA A 278 -4.64 -5.34 15.95
N LEU A 279 -4.07 -4.61 14.99
CA LEU A 279 -2.76 -4.90 14.40
C LEU A 279 -1.65 -4.89 15.46
N ARG A 280 -1.63 -3.91 16.37
CA ARG A 280 -0.65 -3.83 17.46
C ARG A 280 -0.78 -4.98 18.43
N THR A 281 -2.01 -5.32 18.83
CA THR A 281 -2.26 -6.47 19.72
C THR A 281 -1.77 -7.77 19.09
N ALA A 282 -2.01 -7.98 17.78
CA ALA A 282 -1.48 -9.13 17.07
C ALA A 282 0.07 -9.16 17.04
N GLN A 283 0.72 -7.99 16.89
CA GLN A 283 2.18 -7.89 16.95
C GLN A 283 2.75 -8.20 18.33
N GLU A 284 2.09 -7.76 19.39
CA GLU A 284 2.53 -7.99 20.76
C GLU A 284 2.55 -9.48 21.13
N LYS A 285 1.68 -10.28 20.53
CA LYS A 285 1.68 -11.75 20.66
C LYS A 285 2.86 -12.46 20.00
N LEU A 286 3.64 -11.76 19.17
CA LEU A 286 4.82 -12.30 18.49
C LEU A 286 6.13 -12.08 19.26
N LYS A 287 6.08 -11.32 20.36
CA LYS A 287 7.22 -11.06 21.26
C LYS A 287 7.36 -12.14 22.30
#